data_6637fad005f23a34c627b284ad69aaa0
#
_entry.id   6637fad005f23a34c627b284ad69aaa0
#
_cell.length_a   1.000
_cell.length_b   1.000
_cell.length_c   1.000
_cell.angle_alpha   90.00
_cell.angle_beta   90.00
_cell.angle_gamma   90.00
#
_symmetry.space_group_name_H-M   'P 1'
#
loop_
_entity.id
_entity.type
_entity.pdbx_description
1 polymer ?
#
loop_
_entity_poly.entity_id
_entity_poly.type
_entity_poly.pdbx_seq_one_letter_code
_entity_poly.pdbx_strand_id
1 'polypeptide(L)'
;MNLSDLAGLPGDASRTLREIRTTRRRAFNRAYGVDTEADEDFSDVSSTTEASAGRAQIAARTLRTDRWWLPPLMTVVGLAAWVIYATVRVFMQKWYWVPEYHYLTPFYSPCVSLGCDPEASLFGRFLPDWPILPFGAITLPFLLLFRLTCYYYRKAYYRSFWQSPPACAVAEPHARYTGETRFPLLGQNLHRYFFYIAAIISVINTIDAVLAFHGKDGGFGIGLGTLIILANVVLLWAYTASCHSCRSIMGGRLNHFSKHPIRYWLWTQVTKLNGKHQELAWTTLGTLALTDFYVMAVSAGWFADPRIVN
;
A
#
# COMPACT_ATOMS: atom_id res chain seq x y z
N MET A 1 -4.63 20.00 -21.84
CA MET A 1 -4.37 20.39 -23.23
C MET A 1 -3.12 19.65 -23.64
N ASN A 2 -3.27 18.66 -24.55
CA ASN A 2 -2.19 17.72 -24.93
C ASN A 2 -1.26 18.39 -25.96
N LEU A 3 0.03 18.01 -25.95
CA LEU A 3 1.01 18.52 -26.92
C LEU A 3 0.66 18.20 -28.39
N SER A 4 -0.21 17.22 -28.62
CA SER A 4 -0.76 16.86 -29.92
C SER A 4 -1.73 17.91 -30.49
N ASP A 5 -2.37 18.72 -29.62
CA ASP A 5 -3.34 19.73 -30.02
C ASP A 5 -2.67 21.02 -30.54
N LEU A 6 -1.35 21.12 -30.36
CA LEU A 6 -0.54 22.28 -30.82
C LEU A 6 0.03 22.13 -32.24
N ALA A 7 -0.01 20.94 -32.81
CA ALA A 7 0.56 20.66 -34.14
C ALA A 7 -0.28 21.18 -35.31
N GLY A 8 -1.50 21.65 -35.05
CA GLY A 8 -2.45 22.13 -36.06
C GLY A 8 -2.67 23.64 -36.08
N LEU A 9 -1.97 24.43 -35.27
CA LEU A 9 -2.17 25.88 -35.22
C LEU A 9 -1.34 26.56 -36.32
N PRO A 10 -1.87 27.61 -37.00
CA PRO A 10 -1.11 28.41 -37.93
C PRO A 10 0.15 28.95 -37.29
N GLY A 11 1.25 29.00 -38.04
CA GLY A 11 2.59 29.35 -37.52
C GLY A 11 2.66 30.64 -36.69
N ASP A 12 1.72 31.54 -36.89
CA ASP A 12 1.61 32.81 -36.16
C ASP A 12 1.11 32.62 -34.72
N ALA A 13 0.20 31.67 -34.48
CA ALA A 13 -0.34 31.42 -33.15
C ALA A 13 0.69 30.73 -32.23
N SER A 14 1.54 29.87 -32.78
CA SER A 14 2.61 29.20 -32.05
C SER A 14 3.72 30.20 -31.63
N ARG A 15 3.98 31.20 -32.46
CA ARG A 15 4.92 32.28 -32.18
C ARG A 15 4.43 33.18 -31.04
N THR A 16 3.16 33.57 -31.08
CA THR A 16 2.52 34.39 -30.04
C THR A 16 2.48 33.69 -28.68
N LEU A 17 2.23 32.39 -28.65
CA LEU A 17 2.25 31.61 -27.40
C LEU A 17 3.66 31.47 -26.80
N ARG A 18 4.69 31.36 -27.64
CA ARG A 18 6.09 31.38 -27.18
C ARG A 18 6.47 32.75 -26.60
N GLU A 19 6.07 33.84 -27.23
CA GLU A 19 6.31 35.18 -26.73
C GLU A 19 5.57 35.48 -25.42
N ILE A 20 4.34 35.07 -25.27
CA ILE A 20 3.61 35.19 -24.01
C ILE A 20 4.28 34.39 -22.90
N ARG A 21 4.77 33.19 -23.20
CA ARG A 21 5.46 32.34 -22.22
C ARG A 21 6.80 32.91 -21.76
N THR A 22 7.57 33.45 -22.70
CA THR A 22 8.85 34.11 -22.38
C THR A 22 8.67 35.40 -21.60
N THR A 23 7.65 36.20 -21.94
CA THR A 23 7.32 37.43 -21.23
C THR A 23 6.86 37.17 -19.80
N ARG A 24 6.01 36.16 -19.59
CA ARG A 24 5.58 35.74 -18.24
C ARG A 24 6.75 35.21 -17.40
N ARG A 25 7.67 34.43 -18.01
CA ARG A 25 8.84 33.92 -17.33
C ARG A 25 9.78 35.04 -16.92
N ARG A 26 10.03 36.02 -17.78
CA ARG A 26 10.84 37.21 -17.46
C ARG A 26 10.22 38.08 -16.36
N ALA A 27 8.91 38.24 -16.36
CA ALA A 27 8.17 38.93 -15.30
C ALA A 27 8.29 38.21 -13.96
N PHE A 28 8.17 36.86 -13.96
CA PHE A 28 8.32 36.02 -12.78
C PHE A 28 9.77 36.13 -12.21
N ASN A 29 10.78 35.96 -13.06
CA ASN A 29 12.19 36.03 -12.64
C ASN A 29 12.54 37.40 -12.04
N ARG A 30 12.03 38.48 -12.63
CA ARG A 30 12.21 39.86 -12.11
C ARG A 30 11.50 40.05 -10.76
N ALA A 31 10.33 39.44 -10.56
CA ALA A 31 9.56 39.58 -9.32
C ALA A 31 10.21 38.80 -8.15
N TYR A 32 10.93 37.73 -8.44
CA TYR A 32 11.53 36.85 -7.42
C TYR A 32 13.06 36.89 -7.36
N GLY A 33 13.73 37.83 -8.07
CA GLY A 33 15.17 38.03 -7.99
C GLY A 33 15.99 36.87 -8.52
N VAL A 34 15.47 36.12 -9.50
CA VAL A 34 16.19 35.01 -10.14
C VAL A 34 17.10 35.61 -11.21
N ASP A 35 18.41 35.49 -11.04
CA ASP A 35 19.41 36.03 -12.00
C ASP A 35 19.29 35.35 -13.36
N THR A 36 19.16 36.16 -14.40
CA THR A 36 18.96 35.71 -15.78
C THR A 36 20.23 35.28 -16.49
N GLU A 37 21.41 35.59 -15.94
CA GLU A 37 22.71 35.22 -16.56
C GLU A 37 22.98 33.72 -16.59
N ALA A 38 22.39 32.94 -15.67
CA ALA A 38 22.49 31.48 -15.67
C ALA A 38 21.61 30.78 -16.74
N ASP A 39 20.69 31.49 -17.38
CA ASP A 39 19.75 30.92 -18.36
C ASP A 39 20.34 30.89 -19.82
N GLU A 40 21.34 31.66 -20.12
CA GLU A 40 21.96 31.64 -21.47
C GLU A 40 22.93 30.47 -21.64
N ASP A 41 23.63 30.08 -20.59
CA ASP A 41 24.54 28.92 -20.60
C ASP A 41 23.75 27.58 -20.62
N PHE A 42 22.50 27.58 -20.12
CA PHE A 42 21.66 26.38 -20.13
C PHE A 42 20.94 26.11 -21.48
N SER A 43 20.80 27.14 -22.34
CA SER A 43 20.19 26.99 -23.66
C SER A 43 21.14 26.31 -24.67
N ASP A 44 22.44 26.54 -24.55
CA ASP A 44 23.47 25.93 -25.39
C ASP A 44 23.77 24.47 -25.00
N VAL A 45 23.61 24.14 -23.71
CA VAL A 45 23.69 22.73 -23.25
C VAL A 45 22.49 21.90 -23.73
N SER A 46 21.32 22.52 -23.96
CA SER A 46 20.14 21.80 -24.44
C SER A 46 20.19 21.47 -25.94
N SER A 47 20.94 22.24 -26.74
CA SER A 47 21.01 22.01 -28.20
C SER A 47 22.02 20.95 -28.61
N THR A 48 22.99 20.62 -27.77
CA THR A 48 23.93 19.50 -28.00
C THR A 48 23.52 18.17 -27.39
N THR A 49 22.43 18.13 -26.63
CA THR A 49 21.97 16.93 -25.94
C THR A 49 20.57 16.46 -26.38
N GLU A 50 20.17 16.70 -27.64
CA GLU A 50 19.10 15.89 -28.25
C GLU A 50 19.52 14.43 -28.53
N ALA A 51 20.77 14.08 -28.24
CA ALA A 51 21.19 12.71 -28.11
C ALA A 51 20.68 12.16 -26.77
N SER A 52 19.45 11.60 -26.79
CA SER A 52 18.86 10.81 -25.72
C SER A 52 18.88 11.47 -24.35
N ALA A 53 17.79 12.15 -23.98
CA ALA A 53 17.37 12.23 -22.59
C ALA A 53 17.04 10.79 -22.07
N GLY A 54 17.89 9.84 -22.41
CA GLY A 54 18.00 8.55 -21.77
C GLY A 54 18.61 8.79 -20.41
N ARG A 55 18.02 8.20 -19.38
CA ARG A 55 18.66 8.03 -18.07
C ARG A 55 20.16 7.86 -18.27
N ALA A 56 20.97 8.54 -17.48
CA ALA A 56 22.42 8.41 -17.52
C ALA A 56 22.76 6.92 -17.58
N GLN A 57 23.34 6.48 -18.70
CA GLN A 57 23.79 5.11 -18.87
C GLN A 57 24.94 4.89 -17.89
N ILE A 58 24.62 4.37 -16.72
CA ILE A 58 25.64 3.88 -15.81
C ILE A 58 26.34 2.75 -16.57
N ALA A 59 27.68 2.82 -16.64
CA ALA A 59 28.50 1.81 -17.32
C ALA A 59 28.01 0.42 -16.98
N ALA A 60 27.94 -0.47 -17.95
CA ALA A 60 27.36 -1.81 -17.83
C ALA A 60 27.98 -2.65 -16.68
N ARG A 61 29.09 -2.21 -16.11
CA ARG A 61 29.77 -2.82 -14.99
C ARG A 61 29.73 -1.88 -13.80
N THR A 62 28.96 -2.24 -12.77
CA THR A 62 28.99 -1.51 -11.51
C THR A 62 30.36 -1.64 -10.85
N LEU A 63 30.88 -0.56 -10.29
CA LEU A 63 32.10 -0.56 -9.45
C LEU A 63 31.80 -0.93 -8.00
N ARG A 64 30.55 -1.24 -7.65
CA ARG A 64 30.18 -1.61 -6.28
C ARG A 64 30.68 -3.01 -5.98
N THR A 65 31.35 -3.15 -4.80
CA THR A 65 31.85 -4.40 -4.23
C THR A 65 31.01 -4.92 -3.08
N ASP A 66 30.05 -4.09 -2.59
CA ASP A 66 29.15 -4.45 -1.50
C ASP A 66 28.02 -5.42 -1.97
N ARG A 67 27.35 -6.02 -1.01
CA ARG A 67 26.23 -6.97 -1.26
C ARG A 67 24.93 -6.23 -1.60
N TRP A 68 24.95 -5.34 -2.58
CA TRP A 68 23.80 -4.53 -3.00
C TRP A 68 22.56 -5.38 -3.39
N TRP A 69 22.78 -6.59 -3.84
CA TRP A 69 21.74 -7.53 -4.25
C TRP A 69 20.95 -8.14 -3.09
N LEU A 70 21.53 -8.16 -1.87
CA LEU A 70 20.93 -8.83 -0.70
C LEU A 70 19.57 -8.21 -0.28
N PRO A 71 19.40 -6.89 -0.12
CA PRO A 71 18.11 -6.32 0.23
C PRO A 71 17.00 -6.59 -0.81
N PRO A 72 17.22 -6.44 -2.13
CA PRO A 72 16.26 -6.86 -3.15
C PRO A 72 15.91 -8.35 -3.07
N LEU A 73 16.88 -9.22 -2.90
CA LEU A 73 16.67 -10.66 -2.77
C LEU A 73 15.81 -11.00 -1.55
N MET A 74 16.13 -10.45 -0.38
CA MET A 74 15.32 -10.66 0.84
C MET A 74 13.88 -10.17 0.66
N THR A 75 13.69 -9.08 -0.08
CA THR A 75 12.36 -8.57 -0.41
C THR A 75 11.60 -9.53 -1.33
N VAL A 76 12.24 -10.06 -2.37
CA VAL A 76 11.63 -11.07 -3.26
C VAL A 76 11.22 -12.31 -2.47
N VAL A 77 12.15 -12.87 -1.70
CA VAL A 77 11.90 -14.08 -0.91
C VAL A 77 10.78 -13.85 0.09
N GLY A 78 10.83 -12.75 0.85
CA GLY A 78 9.81 -12.44 1.85
C GLY A 78 8.42 -12.21 1.26
N LEU A 79 8.31 -11.44 0.19
CA LEU A 79 7.02 -11.20 -0.48
C LEU A 79 6.50 -12.46 -1.17
N ALA A 80 7.35 -13.24 -1.83
CA ALA A 80 6.96 -14.50 -2.47
C ALA A 80 6.46 -15.52 -1.42
N ALA A 81 7.20 -15.69 -0.33
CA ALA A 81 6.81 -16.57 0.77
C ALA A 81 5.46 -16.15 1.37
N TRP A 82 5.26 -14.84 1.57
CA TRP A 82 3.99 -14.33 2.09
C TRP A 82 2.82 -14.59 1.13
N VAL A 83 2.99 -14.35 -0.17
CA VAL A 83 1.96 -14.61 -1.19
C VAL A 83 1.63 -16.11 -1.26
N ILE A 84 2.65 -16.98 -1.25
CA ILE A 84 2.46 -18.43 -1.24
C ILE A 84 1.68 -18.85 0.01
N TYR A 85 2.12 -18.37 1.19
CA TYR A 85 1.44 -18.65 2.47
C TYR A 85 -0.04 -18.24 2.42
N ALA A 86 -0.32 -16.98 2.07
CA ALA A 86 -1.68 -16.46 2.01
C ALA A 86 -2.57 -17.24 1.02
N THR A 87 -2.02 -17.59 -0.15
CA THR A 87 -2.74 -18.37 -1.17
C THR A 87 -3.07 -19.76 -0.63
N VAL A 88 -2.09 -20.48 -0.09
CA VAL A 88 -2.31 -21.80 0.51
C VAL A 88 -3.39 -21.75 1.61
N ARG A 89 -3.30 -20.75 2.50
CA ARG A 89 -4.26 -20.59 3.58
C ARG A 89 -5.67 -20.37 3.08
N VAL A 90 -5.86 -19.51 2.08
CA VAL A 90 -7.17 -19.20 1.50
C VAL A 90 -7.79 -20.43 0.84
N PHE A 91 -7.01 -21.21 0.08
CA PHE A 91 -7.50 -22.40 -0.59
C PHE A 91 -7.68 -23.60 0.34
N MET A 92 -7.07 -23.57 1.52
CA MET A 92 -7.19 -24.66 2.50
C MET A 92 -8.60 -24.80 3.06
N GLN A 93 -9.34 -23.71 3.26
CA GLN A 93 -10.71 -23.63 3.76
C GLN A 93 -10.94 -24.43 5.07
N LYS A 94 -9.90 -24.55 5.88
CA LYS A 94 -9.89 -25.30 7.15
C LYS A 94 -9.13 -24.53 8.21
N TRP A 95 -9.44 -24.82 9.47
CA TRP A 95 -8.73 -24.28 10.62
C TRP A 95 -8.67 -22.75 10.62
N TYR A 96 -9.78 -22.12 10.32
CA TYR A 96 -9.92 -20.66 10.29
C TYR A 96 -10.73 -20.10 11.46
N TRP A 97 -11.41 -20.97 12.21
CA TRP A 97 -12.31 -20.63 13.29
C TRP A 97 -12.06 -21.50 14.51
N VAL A 98 -12.09 -20.89 15.72
CA VAL A 98 -12.04 -21.54 17.02
C VAL A 98 -13.30 -21.18 17.78
N PRO A 99 -14.33 -22.06 17.81
CA PRO A 99 -15.65 -21.79 18.42
C PRO A 99 -15.56 -21.40 19.90
N GLU A 100 -14.70 -22.12 20.65
CA GLU A 100 -14.55 -21.94 22.09
C GLU A 100 -14.20 -20.50 22.52
N TYR A 101 -13.49 -19.77 21.67
CA TYR A 101 -12.95 -18.43 21.97
C TYR A 101 -13.37 -17.36 20.98
N HIS A 102 -14.21 -17.69 20.03
CA HIS A 102 -14.62 -16.84 18.90
C HIS A 102 -13.41 -16.25 18.13
N TYR A 103 -12.35 -17.05 17.94
CA TYR A 103 -11.20 -16.61 17.14
C TYR A 103 -11.45 -16.89 15.67
N LEU A 104 -11.59 -15.83 14.89
CA LEU A 104 -11.64 -15.89 13.42
C LEU A 104 -10.33 -15.39 12.84
N THR A 105 -9.76 -16.13 11.88
CA THR A 105 -8.53 -15.64 11.23
C THR A 105 -8.82 -14.42 10.36
N PRO A 106 -7.92 -13.45 10.29
CA PRO A 106 -8.11 -12.26 9.46
C PRO A 106 -8.28 -12.54 7.97
N PHE A 107 -7.80 -13.70 7.48
CA PHE A 107 -7.93 -14.10 6.08
C PHE A 107 -9.34 -14.52 5.69
N TYR A 108 -10.15 -14.90 6.66
CA TYR A 108 -11.53 -15.36 6.45
C TYR A 108 -12.57 -14.36 6.95
N SER A 109 -12.13 -13.21 7.51
CA SER A 109 -13.04 -12.16 7.97
C SER A 109 -13.36 -11.14 6.87
N PRO A 110 -14.65 -10.76 6.66
CA PRO A 110 -15.85 -11.41 7.22
C PRO A 110 -16.18 -12.71 6.49
N CYS A 111 -16.62 -13.71 7.24
CA CYS A 111 -17.05 -14.99 6.71
C CYS A 111 -18.52 -14.89 6.30
N VAL A 112 -18.80 -14.51 5.03
CA VAL A 112 -20.16 -14.23 4.54
C VAL A 112 -20.65 -15.21 3.46
N SER A 113 -19.85 -16.22 3.13
CA SER A 113 -20.22 -17.28 2.19
C SER A 113 -21.04 -18.36 2.87
N LEU A 114 -21.90 -19.06 2.10
CA LEU A 114 -22.69 -20.20 2.59
C LEU A 114 -21.82 -21.36 3.11
N GLY A 115 -20.57 -21.50 2.61
CA GLY A 115 -19.61 -22.49 3.10
C GLY A 115 -18.92 -22.14 4.41
N CYS A 116 -19.09 -20.92 4.92
CA CYS A 116 -18.61 -20.55 6.24
C CYS A 116 -19.34 -21.28 7.36
N ASP A 117 -18.63 -21.47 8.48
CA ASP A 117 -19.27 -21.88 9.72
C ASP A 117 -20.33 -20.83 10.14
N PRO A 118 -21.56 -21.28 10.50
CA PRO A 118 -22.62 -20.34 10.91
C PRO A 118 -22.23 -19.45 12.09
N GLU A 119 -21.48 -19.97 13.05
CA GLU A 119 -21.04 -19.22 14.24
C GLU A 119 -19.92 -18.24 13.94
N ALA A 120 -19.10 -18.52 12.91
CA ALA A 120 -18.08 -17.61 12.42
C ALA A 120 -18.64 -16.45 11.58
N SER A 121 -19.93 -16.49 11.22
CA SER A 121 -20.57 -15.56 10.28
C SER A 121 -21.39 -14.50 10.98
N LEU A 122 -20.75 -13.52 11.59
CA LEU A 122 -21.42 -12.42 12.31
C LEU A 122 -22.37 -11.61 11.42
N PHE A 123 -22.02 -11.41 10.15
CA PHE A 123 -22.79 -10.59 9.20
C PHE A 123 -23.80 -11.42 8.38
N GLY A 124 -23.99 -12.70 8.72
CA GLY A 124 -24.81 -13.63 7.96
C GLY A 124 -24.10 -14.20 6.73
N ARG A 125 -24.68 -15.28 6.19
CA ARG A 125 -24.17 -16.01 5.03
C ARG A 125 -25.11 -15.77 3.85
N PHE A 126 -24.69 -14.91 2.92
CA PHE A 126 -25.51 -14.49 1.77
C PHE A 126 -24.80 -14.67 0.42
N LEU A 127 -23.49 -14.90 0.42
CA LEU A 127 -22.76 -15.18 -0.82
C LEU A 127 -22.77 -16.69 -1.11
N PRO A 128 -23.10 -17.10 -2.35
CA PRO A 128 -23.05 -18.49 -2.74
C PRO A 128 -21.61 -19.02 -2.71
N ASP A 129 -21.46 -20.31 -2.45
CA ASP A 129 -20.18 -20.98 -2.61
C ASP A 129 -19.88 -21.14 -4.09
N TRP A 130 -18.76 -20.61 -4.50
CA TRP A 130 -18.26 -20.83 -5.85
C TRP A 130 -17.19 -21.93 -5.82
N PRO A 131 -17.33 -22.96 -6.66
CA PRO A 131 -16.44 -24.11 -6.64
C PRO A 131 -14.99 -23.77 -6.97
N ILE A 132 -14.77 -22.63 -7.62
CA ILE A 132 -13.43 -22.16 -8.04
C ILE A 132 -12.88 -21.10 -7.08
N LEU A 133 -13.75 -20.35 -6.38
CA LEU A 133 -13.35 -19.25 -5.51
C LEU A 133 -13.59 -19.63 -4.05
N PRO A 134 -12.54 -19.90 -3.26
CA PRO A 134 -12.70 -20.21 -1.84
C PRO A 134 -13.30 -19.02 -1.10
N PHE A 135 -14.11 -19.28 -0.09
CA PHE A 135 -14.79 -18.23 0.68
C PHE A 135 -13.83 -17.30 1.43
N GLY A 136 -12.60 -17.73 1.75
CA GLY A 136 -11.55 -16.84 2.25
C GLY A 136 -10.99 -15.86 1.22
N ALA A 137 -11.29 -16.04 -0.07
CA ALA A 137 -10.81 -15.13 -1.12
C ALA A 137 -11.68 -13.86 -1.29
N ILE A 138 -12.72 -13.67 -0.49
CA ILE A 138 -13.62 -12.52 -0.65
C ILE A 138 -12.93 -11.20 -0.27
N THR A 139 -12.21 -11.18 0.85
CA THR A 139 -11.55 -9.96 1.37
C THR A 139 -10.10 -9.81 0.94
N LEU A 140 -9.40 -10.91 0.76
CA LEU A 140 -7.97 -10.91 0.41
C LEU A 140 -7.62 -10.12 -0.85
N PRO A 141 -8.38 -10.16 -1.97
CA PRO A 141 -8.09 -9.35 -3.14
C PRO A 141 -8.07 -7.85 -2.83
N PHE A 142 -8.98 -7.36 -2.01
CA PHE A 142 -9.04 -5.94 -1.65
C PHE A 142 -7.87 -5.52 -0.77
N LEU A 143 -7.49 -6.35 0.21
CA LEU A 143 -6.32 -6.11 1.04
C LEU A 143 -5.03 -6.21 0.25
N LEU A 144 -4.94 -7.16 -0.68
CA LEU A 144 -3.80 -7.29 -1.59
C LEU A 144 -3.69 -6.06 -2.50
N LEU A 145 -4.77 -5.63 -3.12
CA LEU A 145 -4.80 -4.46 -4.00
C LEU A 145 -4.49 -3.17 -3.23
N PHE A 146 -4.95 -3.03 -1.98
CA PHE A 146 -4.56 -1.92 -1.12
C PHE A 146 -3.04 -1.89 -0.89
N ARG A 147 -2.41 -3.05 -0.64
CA ARG A 147 -0.96 -3.16 -0.47
C ARG A 147 -0.21 -2.98 -1.79
N LEU A 148 -0.65 -3.61 -2.87
CA LEU A 148 -0.01 -3.51 -4.19
C LEU A 148 0.00 -2.07 -4.73
N THR A 149 -1.05 -1.30 -4.48
CA THR A 149 -1.14 0.09 -4.91
C THR A 149 -0.43 1.07 -3.95
N CYS A 150 -0.01 0.61 -2.78
CA CYS A 150 0.73 1.41 -1.82
C CYS A 150 2.12 1.78 -2.36
N TYR A 151 2.51 3.06 -2.24
CA TYR A 151 3.79 3.56 -2.74
C TYR A 151 5.00 2.78 -2.19
N TYR A 152 5.00 2.43 -0.90
CA TYR A 152 6.15 1.74 -0.29
C TYR A 152 6.28 0.29 -0.74
N TYR A 153 5.16 -0.45 -0.87
CA TYR A 153 5.20 -1.78 -1.45
C TYR A 153 5.56 -1.74 -2.93
N ARG A 154 5.00 -0.77 -3.68
CA ARG A 154 5.35 -0.54 -5.08
C ARG A 154 6.85 -0.31 -5.25
N LYS A 155 7.43 0.60 -4.46
CA LYS A 155 8.88 0.84 -4.44
C LYS A 155 9.65 -0.45 -4.13
N ALA A 156 9.18 -1.26 -3.18
CA ALA A 156 9.82 -2.51 -2.81
C ALA A 156 9.82 -3.53 -3.96
N TYR A 157 8.66 -3.84 -4.54
CA TYR A 157 8.61 -4.83 -5.61
C TYR A 157 9.16 -4.31 -6.94
N TYR A 158 9.13 -3.02 -7.24
CA TYR A 158 9.82 -2.47 -8.41
C TYR A 158 11.33 -2.67 -8.31
N ARG A 159 11.91 -2.44 -7.15
CA ARG A 159 13.34 -2.64 -6.92
C ARG A 159 13.75 -4.11 -6.88
N SER A 160 12.92 -4.96 -6.32
CA SER A 160 13.24 -6.36 -6.11
C SER A 160 12.90 -7.25 -7.32
N PHE A 161 11.67 -7.19 -7.84
CA PHE A 161 11.25 -8.05 -8.96
C PHE A 161 11.60 -7.45 -10.32
N TRP A 162 11.39 -6.12 -10.51
CA TRP A 162 11.68 -5.47 -11.80
C TRP A 162 13.06 -4.84 -11.87
N GLN A 163 13.78 -4.77 -10.75
CA GLN A 163 15.10 -4.15 -10.69
C GLN A 163 15.13 -2.72 -11.27
N SER A 164 14.15 -1.90 -10.95
CA SER A 164 13.95 -0.56 -11.47
C SER A 164 13.95 0.53 -10.37
N PRO A 165 15.11 1.10 -9.97
CA PRO A 165 16.45 0.54 -10.07
C PRO A 165 16.70 -0.50 -8.98
N PRO A 166 17.59 -1.50 -9.19
CA PRO A 166 17.88 -2.49 -8.16
C PRO A 166 18.59 -1.88 -6.95
N ALA A 167 19.57 -1.03 -7.21
CA ALA A 167 20.30 -0.26 -6.20
C ALA A 167 20.93 1.00 -6.83
N CYS A 168 21.44 1.92 -6.00
CA CYS A 168 22.22 3.06 -6.50
C CYS A 168 23.48 2.58 -7.24
N ALA A 169 23.82 3.23 -8.35
CA ALA A 169 24.96 2.91 -9.19
C ALA A 169 24.99 1.47 -9.74
N VAL A 170 23.83 0.82 -9.84
CA VAL A 170 23.67 -0.48 -10.51
C VAL A 170 22.79 -0.27 -11.74
N ALA A 171 23.24 -0.79 -12.88
CA ALA A 171 22.52 -0.68 -14.14
C ALA A 171 21.15 -1.35 -14.07
N GLU A 172 20.14 -0.70 -14.66
CA GLU A 172 18.80 -1.25 -14.78
C GLU A 172 18.73 -2.19 -15.99
N PRO A 173 18.05 -3.36 -15.86
CA PRO A 173 17.87 -4.26 -16.99
C PRO A 173 16.91 -3.72 -18.05
N HIS A 174 16.13 -2.68 -17.72
CA HIS A 174 15.11 -2.12 -18.62
C HIS A 174 15.58 -0.80 -19.21
N ALA A 175 15.62 -0.72 -20.53
CA ALA A 175 16.01 0.47 -21.27
C ALA A 175 14.97 1.63 -21.15
N ARG A 176 13.72 1.33 -20.82
CA ARG A 176 12.64 2.31 -20.83
C ARG A 176 11.65 2.08 -19.71
N TYR A 177 11.48 3.08 -18.84
CA TYR A 177 10.42 3.11 -17.85
C TYR A 177 9.20 3.86 -18.40
N THR A 178 8.03 3.22 -18.39
CA THR A 178 6.77 3.81 -18.88
C THR A 178 5.91 4.42 -17.76
N GLY A 179 6.30 4.26 -16.50
CA GLY A 179 5.54 4.75 -15.34
C GLY A 179 4.16 4.12 -15.23
N GLU A 180 3.26 4.81 -14.53
CA GLU A 180 1.88 4.39 -14.29
C GLU A 180 0.90 4.86 -15.39
N THR A 181 1.36 5.04 -16.61
CA THR A 181 0.56 5.54 -17.74
C THR A 181 -0.08 4.43 -18.56
N ARG A 182 0.33 3.17 -18.36
CA ARG A 182 -0.14 1.99 -19.10
C ARG A 182 -0.64 0.90 -18.16
N PHE A 183 -1.61 0.11 -18.65
CA PHE A 183 -2.05 -1.10 -17.96
C PHE A 183 -0.88 -2.11 -17.83
N PRO A 184 -0.72 -2.82 -16.72
CA PRO A 184 -1.53 -2.82 -15.49
C PRO A 184 -1.17 -1.70 -14.49
N LEU A 185 -0.09 -0.95 -14.71
CA LEU A 185 0.45 0.04 -13.77
C LEU A 185 -0.48 1.24 -13.54
N LEU A 186 -1.40 1.51 -14.48
CA LEU A 186 -2.46 2.51 -14.32
C LEU A 186 -3.32 2.26 -13.07
N GLY A 187 -3.51 0.99 -12.69
CA GLY A 187 -4.24 0.58 -11.50
C GLY A 187 -3.62 1.08 -10.18
N GLN A 188 -2.35 1.49 -10.19
CA GLN A 188 -1.66 2.05 -9.02
C GLN A 188 -2.33 3.33 -8.50
N ASN A 189 -3.02 4.07 -9.36
CA ASN A 189 -3.71 5.29 -9.02
C ASN A 189 -5.03 5.06 -8.25
N LEU A 190 -5.50 3.81 -8.18
CA LEU A 190 -6.72 3.42 -7.46
C LEU A 190 -6.52 3.24 -5.95
N HIS A 191 -5.34 3.51 -5.41
CA HIS A 191 -5.01 3.30 -3.99
C HIS A 191 -6.02 3.95 -3.03
N ARG A 192 -6.56 5.12 -3.35
CA ARG A 192 -7.56 5.80 -2.52
C ARG A 192 -8.86 5.00 -2.37
N TYR A 193 -9.30 4.31 -3.41
CA TYR A 193 -10.51 3.49 -3.36
C TYR A 193 -10.29 2.24 -2.51
N PHE A 194 -9.14 1.58 -2.68
CA PHE A 194 -8.77 0.44 -1.85
C PHE A 194 -8.53 0.83 -0.39
N PHE A 195 -8.13 2.08 -0.12
CA PHE A 195 -8.05 2.60 1.24
C PHE A 195 -9.42 2.61 1.94
N TYR A 196 -10.48 3.04 1.28
CA TYR A 196 -11.82 3.01 1.87
C TYR A 196 -12.26 1.59 2.20
N ILE A 197 -12.04 0.65 1.29
CA ILE A 197 -12.37 -0.77 1.52
C ILE A 197 -11.52 -1.32 2.67
N ALA A 198 -10.23 -1.04 2.72
CA ALA A 198 -9.35 -1.47 3.79
C ALA A 198 -9.77 -0.89 5.16
N ALA A 199 -10.27 0.35 5.20
CA ALA A 199 -10.82 0.94 6.42
C ALA A 199 -12.08 0.20 6.90
N ILE A 200 -12.98 -0.17 5.99
CA ILE A 200 -14.16 -0.98 6.32
C ILE A 200 -13.74 -2.36 6.87
N ILE A 201 -12.79 -3.03 6.21
CA ILE A 201 -12.27 -4.32 6.67
C ILE A 201 -11.60 -4.17 8.05
N SER A 202 -10.90 -3.06 8.31
CA SER A 202 -10.32 -2.80 9.64
C SER A 202 -11.38 -2.65 10.72
N VAL A 203 -12.54 -2.06 10.42
CA VAL A 203 -13.71 -2.02 11.34
C VAL A 203 -14.22 -3.44 11.61
N ILE A 204 -14.37 -4.26 10.58
CA ILE A 204 -14.82 -5.65 10.71
C ILE A 204 -13.86 -6.45 11.60
N ASN A 205 -12.55 -6.38 11.32
CA ASN A 205 -11.54 -7.03 12.18
C ASN A 205 -11.53 -6.50 13.62
N THR A 206 -11.95 -5.25 13.85
CA THR A 206 -12.12 -4.71 15.21
C THR A 206 -13.27 -5.41 15.94
N ILE A 207 -14.35 -5.68 15.24
CA ILE A 207 -15.48 -6.42 15.80
C ILE A 207 -15.04 -7.86 16.15
N ASP A 208 -14.30 -8.53 15.25
CA ASP A 208 -13.75 -9.86 15.53
C ASP A 208 -12.82 -9.85 16.76
N ALA A 209 -11.99 -8.80 16.91
CA ALA A 209 -11.12 -8.64 18.08
C ALA A 209 -11.92 -8.44 19.38
N VAL A 210 -13.06 -7.76 19.32
CA VAL A 210 -13.96 -7.61 20.49
C VAL A 210 -14.63 -8.93 20.81
N LEU A 211 -15.07 -9.70 19.81
CA LEU A 211 -15.65 -11.00 20.02
C LEU A 211 -14.63 -12.03 20.54
N ALA A 212 -13.36 -11.87 20.23
CA ALA A 212 -12.26 -12.69 20.75
C ALA A 212 -12.04 -12.59 22.27
N PHE A 213 -12.74 -11.69 22.97
CA PHE A 213 -12.80 -11.67 24.45
C PHE A 213 -13.82 -12.67 25.01
N HIS A 214 -14.05 -13.77 24.32
CA HIS A 214 -14.93 -14.85 24.72
C HIS A 214 -14.19 -15.90 25.56
N GLY A 215 -14.81 -16.32 26.68
CA GLY A 215 -14.29 -17.38 27.55
C GLY A 215 -14.78 -18.76 27.10
N LYS A 216 -14.04 -19.80 27.46
CA LYS A 216 -14.34 -21.19 27.08
C LYS A 216 -15.74 -21.64 27.47
N ASP A 217 -16.16 -21.25 28.67
CA ASP A 217 -17.48 -21.65 29.23
C ASP A 217 -18.53 -20.54 29.00
N GLY A 218 -18.28 -19.62 28.06
CA GLY A 218 -19.05 -18.42 27.85
C GLY A 218 -18.60 -17.25 28.72
N GLY A 219 -19.17 -16.06 28.49
CA GLY A 219 -18.79 -14.85 29.21
C GLY A 219 -17.46 -14.23 28.74
N PHE A 220 -16.85 -13.45 29.58
CA PHE A 220 -15.61 -12.74 29.29
C PHE A 220 -14.38 -13.60 29.54
N GLY A 221 -13.45 -13.60 28.58
CA GLY A 221 -12.20 -14.31 28.72
C GLY A 221 -11.05 -13.65 27.94
N ILE A 222 -9.83 -13.88 28.38
CA ILE A 222 -8.60 -13.37 27.71
C ILE A 222 -7.60 -14.52 27.60
N GLY A 223 -7.22 -14.81 26.37
CA GLY A 223 -6.13 -15.74 26.08
C GLY A 223 -5.00 -15.06 25.29
N LEU A 224 -3.97 -15.83 25.00
CA LEU A 224 -2.88 -15.33 24.14
C LEU A 224 -3.38 -15.00 22.75
N GLY A 225 -4.32 -15.80 22.19
CA GLY A 225 -4.95 -15.51 20.90
C GLY A 225 -5.70 -14.19 20.90
N THR A 226 -6.44 -13.87 21.98
CA THR A 226 -7.10 -12.58 22.15
C THR A 226 -6.10 -11.40 22.03
N LEU A 227 -4.96 -11.50 22.71
CA LEU A 227 -3.93 -10.46 22.67
C LEU A 227 -3.28 -10.33 21.29
N ILE A 228 -3.03 -11.45 20.60
CA ILE A 228 -2.46 -11.45 19.24
C ILE A 228 -3.43 -10.81 18.26
N ILE A 229 -4.73 -11.17 18.30
CA ILE A 229 -5.76 -10.58 17.45
C ILE A 229 -5.90 -9.08 17.72
N LEU A 230 -5.93 -8.68 18.98
CA LEU A 230 -6.02 -7.27 19.38
C LEU A 230 -4.80 -6.48 18.90
N ALA A 231 -3.59 -6.99 19.10
CA ALA A 231 -2.37 -6.36 18.64
C ALA A 231 -2.35 -6.20 17.10
N ASN A 232 -2.78 -7.23 16.38
CA ASN A 232 -2.90 -7.17 14.93
C ASN A 232 -3.86 -6.07 14.47
N VAL A 233 -5.04 -5.95 15.10
CA VAL A 233 -6.04 -4.93 14.77
C VAL A 233 -5.52 -3.53 15.07
N VAL A 234 -4.87 -3.31 16.20
CA VAL A 234 -4.23 -2.01 16.54
C VAL A 234 -3.19 -1.62 15.48
N LEU A 235 -2.35 -2.56 15.07
CA LEU A 235 -1.35 -2.33 14.04
C LEU A 235 -1.96 -2.10 12.65
N LEU A 236 -3.04 -2.81 12.31
CA LEU A 236 -3.78 -2.58 11.06
C LEU A 236 -4.38 -1.17 11.02
N TRP A 237 -4.96 -0.69 12.13
CA TRP A 237 -5.42 0.70 12.23
C TRP A 237 -4.28 1.69 12.13
N ALA A 238 -3.16 1.46 12.81
CA ALA A 238 -1.98 2.30 12.71
C ALA A 238 -1.47 2.37 11.25
N TYR A 239 -1.41 1.23 10.55
CA TYR A 239 -1.04 1.17 9.15
C TYR A 239 -2.05 1.90 8.24
N THR A 240 -3.34 1.65 8.40
CA THR A 240 -4.40 2.27 7.59
C THR A 240 -4.46 3.78 7.83
N ALA A 241 -4.40 4.23 9.07
CA ALA A 241 -4.39 5.65 9.43
C ALA A 241 -3.12 6.37 8.99
N SER A 242 -1.98 5.69 8.93
CA SER A 242 -0.72 6.27 8.45
C SER A 242 -0.66 6.48 6.93
N CYS A 243 -1.65 5.99 6.17
CA CYS A 243 -1.68 6.07 4.72
C CYS A 243 -1.78 7.53 4.23
N HIS A 244 -1.12 7.82 3.10
CA HIS A 244 -1.26 9.10 2.40
C HIS A 244 -2.70 9.42 2.02
N SER A 245 -3.52 8.42 1.72
CA SER A 245 -4.95 8.61 1.45
C SER A 245 -5.68 9.13 2.68
N CYS A 246 -5.42 8.57 3.87
CA CYS A 246 -5.97 9.08 5.13
C CYS A 246 -5.55 10.53 5.38
N ARG A 247 -4.25 10.83 5.25
CA ARG A 247 -3.72 12.18 5.38
C ARG A 247 -4.40 13.17 4.43
N SER A 248 -4.61 12.78 3.17
CA SER A 248 -5.31 13.59 2.17
C SER A 248 -6.78 13.83 2.51
N ILE A 249 -7.48 12.84 3.10
CA ILE A 249 -8.86 12.98 3.53
C ILE A 249 -8.97 13.96 4.71
N MET A 250 -8.07 13.84 5.69
CA MET A 250 -8.11 14.69 6.88
C MET A 250 -7.77 16.16 6.58
N GLY A 251 -6.74 16.42 5.76
CA GLY A 251 -6.24 17.77 5.48
C GLY A 251 -6.47 18.27 4.06
N GLY A 252 -6.94 17.43 3.14
CA GLY A 252 -7.20 17.82 1.77
C GLY A 252 -8.37 18.81 1.63
N ARG A 253 -8.27 19.72 0.65
CA ARG A 253 -9.26 20.78 0.38
C ARG A 253 -9.43 21.79 1.50
N LEU A 254 -8.47 21.91 2.41
CA LEU A 254 -8.45 22.97 3.43
C LEU A 254 -7.57 24.12 2.93
N ASN A 255 -8.18 25.27 2.67
CA ASN A 255 -7.47 26.48 2.30
C ASN A 255 -6.94 27.23 3.54
N HIS A 256 -7.59 27.05 4.70
CA HIS A 256 -7.24 27.72 5.95
C HIS A 256 -7.35 26.73 7.11
N PHE A 257 -6.23 26.28 7.65
CA PHE A 257 -6.20 25.36 8.79
C PHE A 257 -6.74 26.00 10.08
N SER A 258 -6.52 27.29 10.28
CA SER A 258 -7.01 28.03 11.46
C SER A 258 -8.54 28.02 11.62
N LYS A 259 -9.28 27.91 10.51
CA LYS A 259 -10.75 27.81 10.52
C LYS A 259 -11.26 26.40 10.87
N HIS A 260 -10.38 25.40 10.89
CA HIS A 260 -10.74 23.99 11.07
C HIS A 260 -9.79 23.31 12.07
N PRO A 261 -9.79 23.73 13.37
CA PRO A 261 -8.79 23.29 14.35
C PRO A 261 -8.81 21.78 14.58
N ILE A 262 -9.98 21.14 14.62
CA ILE A 262 -10.11 19.69 14.80
C ILE A 262 -9.50 18.93 13.63
N ARG A 263 -9.81 19.33 12.39
CA ARG A 263 -9.24 18.68 11.20
C ARG A 263 -7.74 18.91 11.11
N TYR A 264 -7.25 20.08 11.49
CA TYR A 264 -5.82 20.37 11.54
C TYR A 264 -5.11 19.48 12.57
N TRP A 265 -5.70 19.33 13.77
CA TRP A 265 -5.16 18.43 14.79
C TRP A 265 -5.12 16.97 14.30
N LEU A 266 -6.21 16.45 13.74
CA LEU A 266 -6.26 15.11 13.16
C LEU A 266 -5.20 14.93 12.06
N TRP A 267 -5.11 15.89 11.15
CA TRP A 267 -4.09 15.87 10.09
C TRP A 267 -2.67 15.86 10.65
N THR A 268 -2.41 16.57 11.73
CA THR A 268 -1.11 16.59 12.41
C THR A 268 -0.78 15.23 13.01
N GLN A 269 -1.73 14.54 13.66
CA GLN A 269 -1.51 13.19 14.19
C GLN A 269 -1.27 12.19 13.06
N VAL A 270 -2.11 12.20 12.04
CA VAL A 270 -1.94 11.35 10.85
C VAL A 270 -0.59 11.62 10.15
N THR A 271 -0.13 12.88 10.11
CA THR A 271 1.16 13.24 9.51
C THR A 271 2.34 12.64 10.30
N LYS A 272 2.29 12.64 11.63
CA LYS A 272 3.30 11.97 12.47
C LYS A 272 3.32 10.46 12.20
N LEU A 273 2.15 9.85 12.16
CA LEU A 273 2.01 8.42 11.90
C LEU A 273 2.45 8.05 10.48
N ASN A 274 2.20 8.92 9.51
CA ASN A 274 2.61 8.74 8.12
C ASN A 274 4.14 8.63 7.95
N GLY A 275 4.92 9.28 8.81
CA GLY A 275 6.38 9.11 8.86
C GLY A 275 6.82 7.68 9.14
N LYS A 276 5.97 6.88 9.79
CA LYS A 276 6.22 5.46 10.13
C LYS A 276 5.49 4.47 9.19
N HIS A 277 4.88 4.96 8.12
CA HIS A 277 4.04 4.13 7.25
C HIS A 277 4.79 2.93 6.64
N GLN A 278 6.05 3.11 6.25
CA GLN A 278 6.85 2.00 5.70
C GLN A 278 7.09 0.90 6.74
N GLU A 279 7.46 1.27 7.96
CA GLU A 279 7.68 0.33 9.05
C GLU A 279 6.40 -0.43 9.40
N LEU A 280 5.28 0.32 9.54
CA LEU A 280 3.96 -0.25 9.79
C LEU A 280 3.51 -1.18 8.66
N ALA A 281 3.81 -0.85 7.40
CA ALA A 281 3.48 -1.70 6.27
C ALA A 281 4.12 -3.09 6.40
N TRP A 282 5.40 -3.18 6.72
CA TRP A 282 6.11 -4.45 6.90
C TRP A 282 5.69 -5.17 8.18
N THR A 283 5.57 -4.45 9.30
CA THR A 283 5.13 -5.03 10.57
C THR A 283 3.76 -5.67 10.45
N THR A 284 2.79 -4.96 9.84
CA THR A 284 1.44 -5.50 9.68
C THR A 284 1.35 -6.66 8.68
N LEU A 285 2.28 -6.76 7.75
CA LEU A 285 2.37 -7.94 6.88
C LEU A 285 2.75 -9.18 7.70
N GLY A 286 3.73 -9.04 8.59
CA GLY A 286 4.17 -10.11 9.48
C GLY A 286 3.14 -10.48 10.55
N THR A 287 2.52 -9.48 11.19
CA THR A 287 1.52 -9.75 12.25
C THR A 287 0.25 -10.38 11.69
N LEU A 288 -0.15 -10.03 10.46
CA LEU A 288 -1.29 -10.66 9.81
C LEU A 288 -1.07 -12.17 9.59
N ALA A 289 0.12 -12.54 9.08
CA ALA A 289 0.48 -13.94 8.92
C ALA A 289 0.63 -14.67 10.27
N LEU A 290 1.21 -14.01 11.27
CA LEU A 290 1.35 -14.57 12.62
C LEU A 290 -0.02 -14.82 13.26
N THR A 291 -0.95 -13.88 13.14
CA THR A 291 -2.30 -14.02 13.71
C THR A 291 -3.06 -15.17 13.04
N ASP A 292 -3.00 -15.24 11.69
CA ASP A 292 -3.63 -16.34 10.97
C ASP A 292 -3.01 -17.68 11.36
N PHE A 293 -1.68 -17.76 11.40
CA PHE A 293 -0.97 -18.99 11.79
C PHE A 293 -1.34 -19.43 13.21
N TYR A 294 -1.41 -18.49 14.15
CA TYR A 294 -1.76 -18.79 15.54
C TYR A 294 -3.18 -19.35 15.65
N VAL A 295 -4.15 -18.68 15.07
CA VAL A 295 -5.55 -19.14 15.07
C VAL A 295 -5.67 -20.48 14.36
N MET A 296 -4.97 -20.66 13.22
CA MET A 296 -4.91 -21.95 12.52
C MET A 296 -4.38 -23.08 13.42
N ALA A 297 -3.30 -22.84 14.12
CA ALA A 297 -2.65 -23.84 14.96
C ALA A 297 -3.53 -24.23 16.16
N VAL A 298 -4.19 -23.27 16.79
CA VAL A 298 -5.18 -23.54 17.86
C VAL A 298 -6.38 -24.31 17.28
N SER A 299 -6.94 -23.88 16.16
CA SER A 299 -8.08 -24.53 15.50
C SER A 299 -7.75 -25.94 15.01
N ALA A 300 -6.50 -26.18 14.61
CA ALA A 300 -6.00 -27.52 14.22
C ALA A 300 -5.68 -28.43 15.42
N GLY A 301 -5.80 -27.92 16.66
CA GLY A 301 -5.53 -28.67 17.87
C GLY A 301 -4.04 -28.95 18.13
N TRP A 302 -3.12 -28.16 17.54
CA TRP A 302 -1.69 -28.35 17.79
C TRP A 302 -1.32 -28.04 19.23
N PHE A 303 -2.00 -27.06 19.84
CA PHE A 303 -1.92 -26.70 21.25
C PHE A 303 -3.19 -25.99 21.70
N ALA A 304 -3.45 -25.98 22.98
CA ALA A 304 -4.52 -25.18 23.58
C ALA A 304 -4.09 -23.74 23.76
N ASP A 305 -5.01 -22.78 23.55
CA ASP A 305 -4.72 -21.36 23.78
C ASP A 305 -4.40 -21.11 25.26
N PRO A 306 -3.21 -20.56 25.59
CA PRO A 306 -2.91 -20.19 26.97
C PRO A 306 -3.86 -19.11 27.46
N ARG A 307 -4.60 -19.40 28.52
CA ARG A 307 -5.60 -18.47 29.09
C ARG A 307 -5.02 -17.67 30.24
N ILE A 308 -5.34 -16.37 30.27
CA ILE A 308 -5.05 -15.43 31.37
C ILE A 308 -6.28 -15.28 32.25
N VAL A 309 -7.45 -15.17 31.61
CA VAL A 309 -8.77 -15.16 32.24
C VAL A 309 -9.65 -16.09 31.40
N ASN A 310 -10.39 -16.94 32.07
CA ASN A 310 -11.28 -17.87 31.35
C ASN A 310 -12.54 -17.15 30.92
#